data_fb1a96f1ae53c0226eba4c94a7da5d8e
#
_entry.id   fb1a96f1ae53c0226eba4c94a7da5d8e
#
_cell.length_a   1.000
_cell.length_b   1.000
_cell.length_c   1.000
_cell.angle_alpha   90.00
_cell.angle_beta   90.00
_cell.angle_gamma   90.00
#
_symmetry.space_group_name_H-M   'P 1'
#
loop_
_entity.id
_entity.type
_entity.pdbx_description
1 polymer ?
#
loop_
_entity_poly.entity_id
_entity_poly.type
_entity_poly.pdbx_seq_one_letter_code
_entity_poly.pdbx_strand_id
1 'polypeptide(L)'
;RHAPDSSLLLAEHPLRVVVSYPSGVRFAPGEEGELRLSVTNTGTGLRNVDVSVHSPEGWRLDDRGAGSLGELAPQETVTRPFAVIPQVQGWRPYASRLTWAFDVDGVPLSYETGLLMTMPFAWWRAAHPLTDDEPALPDDARSIELTSHVLDLTAFGEGDPLVVQTLIKSPRNKGRPYPVRLIVQSPGETRVWLNGSLVNHHPGDWHVPAIHRARHTGVDLDLPGGSNRLTVAVS
;
A
#
# COMPACT_ATOMS: atom_id res chain seq x y z
N ARG A 1 7.06 -9.45 -9.61
CA ARG A 1 7.01 -9.99 -8.22
C ARG A 1 8.04 -9.23 -7.41
N HIS A 2 7.68 -8.11 -6.84
CA HIS A 2 8.49 -7.52 -5.79
C HIS A 2 7.99 -8.13 -4.47
N ALA A 3 8.73 -9.10 -3.97
CA ALA A 3 8.65 -9.40 -2.56
C ALA A 3 9.09 -8.12 -1.84
N PRO A 4 8.31 -7.61 -0.92
CA PRO A 4 8.68 -6.40 -0.19
C PRO A 4 9.60 -6.74 0.98
N ASP A 5 10.63 -7.48 0.69
CA ASP A 5 11.70 -7.71 1.64
C ASP A 5 12.53 -6.43 1.70
N SER A 6 12.39 -5.71 2.79
CA SER A 6 13.25 -4.58 3.07
C SER A 6 14.48 -5.11 3.79
N SER A 7 15.63 -5.04 3.16
CA SER A 7 16.90 -5.36 3.82
C SER A 7 17.77 -4.12 3.92
N LEU A 8 18.31 -3.87 5.09
CA LEU A 8 19.26 -2.80 5.36
C LEU A 8 20.55 -3.41 5.86
N LEU A 9 21.66 -3.11 5.18
CA LEU A 9 23.00 -3.38 5.67
C LEU A 9 23.51 -2.12 6.36
N LEU A 10 23.67 -2.19 7.67
CA LEU A 10 24.26 -1.11 8.46
C LEU A 10 25.79 -1.24 8.41
N ALA A 11 26.42 -0.49 7.51
CA ALA A 11 27.86 -0.65 7.22
C ALA A 11 28.77 -0.28 8.41
N GLU A 12 28.35 0.67 9.25
CA GLU A 12 29.10 1.10 10.44
C GLU A 12 28.86 0.18 11.64
N HIS A 13 27.73 -0.50 11.66
CA HIS A 13 27.34 -1.47 12.65
C HIS A 13 26.98 -2.74 11.90
N PRO A 14 27.82 -3.79 11.93
CA PRO A 14 27.67 -4.94 11.06
C PRO A 14 26.45 -5.79 11.42
N LEU A 15 25.28 -5.23 11.18
CA LEU A 15 23.98 -5.86 11.27
C LEU A 15 23.29 -5.88 9.91
N ARG A 16 22.64 -6.98 9.62
CA ARG A 16 21.67 -7.07 8.52
C ARG A 16 20.28 -7.14 9.11
N VAL A 17 19.43 -6.21 8.71
CA VAL A 17 18.02 -6.15 9.13
C VAL A 17 17.14 -6.49 7.94
N VAL A 18 16.26 -7.46 8.11
CA VAL A 18 15.27 -7.85 7.09
C VAL A 18 13.89 -7.83 7.74
N VAL A 19 12.97 -7.08 7.13
CA VAL A 19 11.55 -7.13 7.48
C VAL A 19 10.82 -7.85 6.36
N SER A 20 10.19 -8.96 6.68
CA SER A 20 9.40 -9.76 5.75
C SER A 20 7.92 -9.77 6.13
N TYR A 21 7.09 -10.08 5.16
CA TYR A 21 5.64 -10.03 5.25
C TYR A 21 5.06 -11.40 4.88
N PRO A 22 5.01 -12.37 5.81
CA PRO A 22 4.62 -13.75 5.51
C PRO A 22 3.21 -13.88 4.90
N SER A 23 2.30 -13.02 5.33
CA SER A 23 0.92 -12.97 4.81
C SER A 23 0.76 -12.00 3.62
N GLY A 24 1.86 -11.48 3.07
CA GLY A 24 1.85 -10.42 2.07
C GLY A 24 1.90 -9.03 2.70
N VAL A 25 2.12 -8.02 1.86
CA VAL A 25 2.20 -6.60 2.28
C VAL A 25 0.86 -5.96 2.57
N ARG A 26 -0.18 -6.69 2.41
CA ARG A 26 -1.57 -6.28 2.49
C ARG A 26 -2.11 -6.45 3.89
N PHE A 27 -2.75 -5.40 4.38
CA PHE A 27 -3.42 -5.41 5.68
C PHE A 27 -4.81 -4.84 5.48
N ALA A 28 -5.82 -5.68 5.62
CA ALA A 28 -7.21 -5.24 5.59
C ALA A 28 -7.61 -4.56 6.90
N PRO A 29 -8.50 -3.55 6.88
CA PRO A 29 -8.95 -2.89 8.08
C PRO A 29 -9.53 -3.85 9.10
N GLY A 30 -9.00 -3.85 10.32
CA GLY A 30 -9.44 -4.70 11.41
C GLY A 30 -8.89 -6.14 11.38
N GLU A 31 -8.21 -6.55 10.32
CA GLU A 31 -7.58 -7.87 10.23
C GLU A 31 -6.14 -7.83 10.75
N GLU A 32 -5.74 -8.90 11.40
CA GLU A 32 -4.38 -9.06 11.88
C GLU A 32 -3.49 -9.56 10.76
N GLY A 33 -2.39 -8.85 10.51
CA GLY A 33 -1.33 -9.27 9.62
C GLY A 33 -0.03 -9.49 10.36
N GLU A 34 0.82 -10.35 9.83
CA GLU A 34 2.12 -10.69 10.43
C GLU A 34 3.27 -9.98 9.71
N LEU A 35 4.16 -9.40 10.50
CA LEU A 35 5.49 -8.97 10.09
C LEU A 35 6.53 -9.85 10.79
N ARG A 36 7.65 -10.11 10.13
CA ARG A 36 8.81 -10.75 10.76
C ARG A 36 10.03 -9.87 10.60
N LEU A 37 10.60 -9.52 11.74
CA LEU A 37 11.89 -8.86 11.82
C LEU A 37 12.96 -9.92 12.01
N SER A 38 13.93 -9.99 11.10
CA SER A 38 15.14 -10.81 11.23
C SER A 38 16.34 -9.91 11.36
N VAL A 39 17.12 -10.08 12.40
CA VAL A 39 18.37 -9.33 12.64
C VAL A 39 19.52 -10.32 12.68
N THR A 40 20.51 -10.11 11.82
CA THR A 40 21.71 -10.94 11.73
C THR A 40 22.92 -10.11 12.10
N ASN A 41 23.75 -10.58 13.02
CA ASN A 41 25.05 -10.02 13.27
C ASN A 41 26.02 -10.46 12.16
N THR A 42 26.40 -9.53 11.27
CA THR A 42 27.36 -9.82 10.17
C THR A 42 28.80 -9.52 10.56
N GLY A 43 29.04 -9.05 11.79
CA GLY A 43 30.36 -8.77 12.32
C GLY A 43 31.08 -10.00 12.88
N THR A 44 32.26 -9.77 13.42
CA THR A 44 33.12 -10.80 13.99
C THR A 44 33.08 -10.87 15.53
N GLY A 45 32.48 -9.89 16.19
CA GLY A 45 32.31 -9.82 17.64
C GLY A 45 30.83 -10.00 18.05
N LEU A 46 30.59 -10.19 19.34
CA LEU A 46 29.27 -10.16 19.94
C LEU A 46 28.65 -8.77 19.78
N ARG A 47 27.32 -8.73 19.61
CA ARG A 47 26.53 -7.48 19.56
C ARG A 47 25.34 -7.59 20.49
N ASN A 48 25.17 -6.60 21.33
CA ASN A 48 23.96 -6.47 22.12
C ASN A 48 22.96 -5.60 21.34
N VAL A 49 21.76 -6.12 21.10
CA VAL A 49 20.76 -5.47 20.24
C VAL A 49 19.41 -5.40 20.95
N ASP A 50 18.94 -4.21 21.13
CA ASP A 50 17.56 -3.93 21.54
C ASP A 50 16.75 -3.38 20.35
N VAL A 51 15.48 -3.72 20.29
CA VAL A 51 14.57 -3.23 19.25
C VAL A 51 13.28 -2.71 19.85
N SER A 52 12.86 -1.56 19.38
CA SER A 52 11.50 -1.05 19.58
C SER A 52 10.90 -0.69 18.23
N VAL A 53 9.57 -0.67 18.20
CA VAL A 53 8.85 -0.36 16.98
C VAL A 53 7.72 0.61 17.27
N HIS A 54 7.60 1.63 16.41
CA HIS A 54 6.58 2.65 16.52
C HIS A 54 5.62 2.53 15.36
N SER A 55 4.37 2.20 15.69
CA SER A 55 3.30 2.13 14.71
C SER A 55 2.82 3.54 14.33
N PRO A 56 2.44 3.75 13.07
CA PRO A 56 1.81 4.99 12.66
C PRO A 56 0.40 5.13 13.26
N GLU A 57 -0.10 6.36 13.26
CA GLU A 57 -1.48 6.63 13.68
C GLU A 57 -2.49 5.76 12.93
N GLY A 58 -3.43 5.17 13.65
CA GLY A 58 -4.46 4.31 13.11
C GLY A 58 -4.03 2.86 12.86
N TRP A 59 -2.87 2.46 13.35
CA TRP A 59 -2.42 1.09 13.37
C TRP A 59 -2.18 0.63 14.80
N ARG A 60 -2.66 -0.54 15.15
CA ARG A 60 -2.28 -1.21 16.39
C ARG A 60 -1.17 -2.19 16.08
N LEU A 61 -0.11 -2.11 16.83
CA LEU A 61 0.98 -3.08 16.82
C LEU A 61 0.88 -3.94 18.08
N ASP A 62 0.94 -5.24 17.89
CA ASP A 62 1.23 -6.16 18.98
C ASP A 62 2.74 -6.43 18.96
N ASP A 63 3.41 -5.88 19.95
CA ASP A 63 4.87 -5.87 20.05
C ASP A 63 5.43 -7.07 20.83
N ARG A 64 4.75 -8.22 20.77
CA ARG A 64 5.23 -9.48 21.39
C ARG A 64 6.68 -9.81 21.10
N GLY A 65 7.25 -9.15 20.10
CA GLY A 65 8.63 -9.29 19.68
C GLY A 65 9.54 -8.11 20.00
N ALA A 66 9.02 -7.01 20.60
CA ALA A 66 9.83 -5.87 20.99
C ALA A 66 10.66 -6.16 22.25
N GLY A 67 11.73 -5.42 22.44
CA GLY A 67 12.62 -5.53 23.57
C GLY A 67 13.99 -6.05 23.18
N SER A 68 14.69 -6.61 24.16
CA SER A 68 16.04 -7.11 23.91
C SER A 68 16.03 -8.33 22.99
N LEU A 69 16.82 -8.27 21.92
CA LEU A 69 17.17 -9.43 21.12
C LEU A 69 18.32 -10.22 21.79
N GLY A 70 18.97 -9.60 22.78
CA GLY A 70 20.09 -10.15 23.51
C GLY A 70 21.43 -9.99 22.80
N GLU A 71 22.39 -10.77 23.25
CA GLU A 71 23.70 -10.85 22.61
C GLU A 71 23.63 -11.75 21.39
N LEU A 72 23.94 -11.20 20.23
CA LEU A 72 24.04 -11.94 18.97
C LEU A 72 25.47 -12.31 18.69
N ALA A 73 25.77 -13.60 18.60
CA ALA A 73 27.04 -14.09 18.14
C ALA A 73 27.31 -13.74 16.66
N PRO A 74 28.58 -13.78 16.20
CA PRO A 74 28.89 -13.62 14.78
C PRO A 74 28.06 -14.57 13.92
N GLN A 75 27.41 -14.05 12.86
CA GLN A 75 26.52 -14.75 11.92
C GLN A 75 25.22 -15.29 12.55
N GLU A 76 24.97 -15.02 13.81
CA GLU A 76 23.69 -15.37 14.43
C GLU A 76 22.57 -14.50 13.89
N THR A 77 21.42 -15.13 13.69
CA THR A 77 20.18 -14.47 13.26
C THR A 77 19.09 -14.72 14.29
N VAL A 78 18.48 -13.67 14.78
CA VAL A 78 17.27 -13.73 15.59
C VAL A 78 16.10 -13.22 14.76
N THR A 79 14.98 -13.96 14.80
CA THR A 79 13.73 -13.56 14.14
C THR A 79 12.63 -13.37 15.17
N ARG A 80 11.91 -12.26 15.07
CA ARG A 80 10.77 -11.92 15.92
C ARG A 80 9.52 -11.66 15.07
N PRO A 81 8.38 -12.26 15.41
CA PRO A 81 7.10 -11.93 14.80
C PRO A 81 6.49 -10.69 15.48
N PHE A 82 5.79 -9.90 14.69
CA PHE A 82 4.96 -8.78 15.13
C PHE A 82 3.61 -8.88 14.45
N ALA A 83 2.54 -8.64 15.19
CA ALA A 83 1.23 -8.53 14.61
C ALA A 83 0.85 -7.06 14.41
N VAL A 84 0.31 -6.71 13.25
CA VAL A 84 -0.18 -5.37 12.93
C VAL A 84 -1.65 -5.43 12.55
N ILE A 85 -2.41 -4.46 13.05
CA ILE A 85 -3.85 -4.38 12.79
C ILE A 85 -4.18 -2.94 12.40
N PRO A 86 -4.61 -2.70 11.15
CA PRO A 86 -5.13 -1.39 10.75
C PRO A 86 -6.43 -1.11 11.50
N GLN A 87 -6.48 -0.01 12.24
CA GLN A 87 -7.68 0.41 12.97
C GLN A 87 -8.47 1.50 12.26
N VAL A 88 -7.91 2.05 11.19
CA VAL A 88 -8.58 3.06 10.38
C VAL A 88 -9.45 2.42 9.33
N GLN A 89 -10.68 2.89 9.21
CA GLN A 89 -11.53 2.54 8.09
C GLN A 89 -11.19 3.42 6.88
N GLY A 90 -10.85 2.80 5.79
CA GLY A 90 -10.60 3.48 4.53
C GLY A 90 -9.14 3.43 4.07
N TRP A 91 -8.99 3.63 2.77
CA TRP A 91 -7.71 3.59 2.10
C TRP A 91 -6.92 4.89 2.34
N ARG A 92 -5.67 4.75 2.77
CA ARG A 92 -4.70 5.83 2.69
C ARG A 92 -3.68 5.43 1.62
N PRO A 93 -3.64 6.13 0.48
CA PRO A 93 -2.89 5.72 -0.71
C PRO A 93 -1.39 5.66 -0.54
N TYR A 94 -0.86 6.16 0.53
CA TYR A 94 0.58 6.15 0.74
C TYR A 94 0.89 5.62 2.12
N ALA A 95 1.47 4.46 2.05
CA ALA A 95 2.22 3.78 3.04
C ALA A 95 2.29 4.53 4.37
N SER A 96 1.54 4.07 5.30
CA SER A 96 1.91 4.29 6.68
C SER A 96 3.32 3.76 6.86
N ARG A 97 4.14 4.41 7.64
CA ARG A 97 5.50 3.98 7.92
C ARG A 97 5.61 3.43 9.31
N LEU A 98 6.20 2.28 9.40
CA LEU A 98 6.60 1.67 10.64
C LEU A 98 8.05 2.07 10.91
N THR A 99 8.31 2.65 12.05
CA THR A 99 9.67 3.03 12.44
C THR A 99 10.23 2.00 13.39
N TRP A 100 11.32 1.37 12.98
CA TRP A 100 12.11 0.45 13.78
C TRP A 100 13.25 1.24 14.41
N ALA A 101 13.33 1.24 15.71
CA ALA A 101 14.43 1.83 16.46
C ALA A 101 15.26 0.72 17.10
N PHE A 102 16.54 0.74 16.84
CA PHE A 102 17.51 -0.20 17.38
C PHE A 102 18.46 0.54 18.31
N ASP A 103 18.86 -0.10 19.39
CA ASP A 103 20.05 0.23 20.11
C ASP A 103 21.06 -0.92 19.89
N VAL A 104 22.21 -0.59 19.36
CA VAL A 104 23.27 -1.55 19.07
C VAL A 104 24.53 -1.14 19.83
N ASP A 105 24.85 -1.88 20.88
CA ASP A 105 25.97 -1.58 21.77
C ASP A 105 25.93 -0.14 22.33
N GLY A 106 24.75 0.39 22.62
CA GLY A 106 24.53 1.77 23.07
C GLY A 106 24.47 2.82 21.96
N VAL A 107 24.43 2.41 20.68
CA VAL A 107 24.30 3.34 19.54
C VAL A 107 22.89 3.24 18.98
N PRO A 108 22.12 4.36 19.01
CA PRO A 108 20.76 4.38 18.47
C PRO A 108 20.78 4.43 16.95
N LEU A 109 20.01 3.56 16.32
CA LEU A 109 19.79 3.49 14.88
C LEU A 109 18.29 3.45 14.59
N SER A 110 17.87 3.95 13.44
CA SER A 110 16.46 3.87 13.03
C SER A 110 16.34 3.45 11.57
N TYR A 111 15.23 2.77 11.28
CA TYR A 111 14.88 2.31 9.95
C TYR A 111 13.37 2.38 9.75
N GLU A 112 12.93 2.72 8.56
CA GLU A 112 11.51 2.79 8.24
C GLU A 112 11.12 1.74 7.20
N THR A 113 10.00 1.05 7.45
CA THR A 113 9.36 0.17 6.46
C THR A 113 7.96 0.64 6.15
N GLY A 114 7.52 0.42 4.92
CA GLY A 114 6.17 0.74 4.49
C GLY A 114 5.17 -0.29 4.99
N LEU A 115 3.98 0.17 5.36
CA LEU A 115 2.78 -0.64 5.53
C LEU A 115 1.76 -0.22 4.50
N LEU A 116 1.19 -1.16 3.78
CA LEU A 116 0.15 -0.90 2.80
C LEU A 116 -1.18 -1.43 3.32
N MET A 117 -2.11 -0.52 3.57
CA MET A 117 -3.49 -0.90 3.80
C MET A 117 -4.23 -0.88 2.47
N THR A 118 -4.85 -1.98 2.12
CA THR A 118 -5.60 -2.09 0.88
C THR A 118 -7.09 -2.26 1.16
N MET A 119 -7.88 -1.61 0.32
CA MET A 119 -9.30 -1.88 0.21
C MET A 119 -9.52 -2.86 -0.95
N PRO A 120 -10.45 -3.78 -0.84
CA PRO A 120 -10.84 -4.58 -1.98
C PRO A 120 -11.43 -3.67 -3.06
N PHE A 121 -11.08 -3.96 -4.31
CA PHE A 121 -11.75 -3.40 -5.47
C PHE A 121 -12.79 -4.38 -5.96
N ALA A 122 -13.98 -3.90 -6.29
CA ALA A 122 -14.90 -4.64 -7.14
C ALA A 122 -14.48 -4.42 -8.60
N TRP A 123 -14.59 -5.45 -9.41
CA TRP A 123 -14.35 -5.33 -10.84
C TRP A 123 -15.33 -6.17 -11.67
N TRP A 124 -15.62 -5.70 -12.87
CA TRP A 124 -16.50 -6.37 -13.83
C TRP A 124 -16.21 -5.90 -15.25
N ARG A 125 -16.81 -6.54 -16.22
CA ARG A 125 -16.80 -6.10 -17.61
C ARG A 125 -18.10 -5.32 -17.89
N ALA A 126 -17.98 -4.13 -18.46
CA ALA A 126 -19.10 -3.32 -18.87
C ALA A 126 -19.34 -3.45 -20.38
N ALA A 127 -20.59 -3.21 -20.80
CA ALA A 127 -20.90 -3.19 -22.22
C ALA A 127 -20.29 -1.96 -22.92
N HIS A 128 -19.96 -2.11 -24.19
CA HIS A 128 -19.61 -1.00 -25.07
C HIS A 128 -20.85 -0.33 -25.67
N PRO A 129 -20.79 0.98 -25.97
CA PRO A 129 -19.76 1.94 -25.57
C PRO A 129 -19.92 2.37 -24.10
N LEU A 130 -18.80 2.81 -23.49
CA LEU A 130 -18.89 3.49 -22.20
C LEU A 130 -19.63 4.81 -22.34
N THR A 131 -20.49 5.11 -21.39
CA THR A 131 -21.26 6.37 -21.33
C THR A 131 -20.68 7.30 -20.27
N ASP A 132 -21.21 8.53 -20.18
CA ASP A 132 -20.83 9.45 -19.11
C ASP A 132 -21.47 9.09 -17.76
N ASP A 133 -22.50 8.24 -17.78
CA ASP A 133 -23.11 7.71 -16.58
C ASP A 133 -22.17 6.67 -15.93
N GLU A 134 -22.06 6.72 -14.60
CA GLU A 134 -21.27 5.74 -13.84
C GLU A 134 -21.88 4.35 -14.04
N PRO A 135 -21.08 3.35 -14.46
CA PRO A 135 -21.57 1.98 -14.58
C PRO A 135 -22.04 1.44 -13.23
N ALA A 136 -23.24 0.88 -13.21
CA ALA A 136 -23.77 0.26 -12.01
C ALA A 136 -22.94 -0.97 -11.61
N LEU A 137 -22.73 -1.15 -10.31
CA LEU A 137 -22.08 -2.34 -9.76
C LEU A 137 -23.02 -3.53 -9.95
N PRO A 138 -22.68 -4.54 -10.75
CA PRO A 138 -23.52 -5.71 -10.94
C PRO A 138 -23.38 -6.70 -9.78
N ASP A 139 -24.37 -7.56 -9.59
CA ASP A 139 -24.39 -8.55 -8.52
C ASP A 139 -23.26 -9.61 -8.63
N ASP A 140 -22.78 -9.84 -9.84
CA ASP A 140 -21.69 -10.78 -10.14
C ASP A 140 -20.31 -10.13 -10.19
N ALA A 141 -20.20 -8.87 -9.78
CA ALA A 141 -18.90 -8.19 -9.67
C ALA A 141 -17.95 -8.99 -8.79
N ARG A 142 -16.72 -9.11 -9.26
CA ARG A 142 -15.69 -9.88 -8.56
C ARG A 142 -14.86 -8.97 -7.67
N SER A 143 -14.43 -9.50 -6.56
CA SER A 143 -13.50 -8.80 -5.67
C SER A 143 -12.07 -9.07 -6.09
N ILE A 144 -11.25 -8.03 -6.07
CA ILE A 144 -9.80 -8.12 -6.16
C ILE A 144 -9.19 -7.30 -5.05
N GLU A 145 -8.11 -7.78 -4.56
CA GLU A 145 -7.33 -7.08 -3.56
C GLU A 145 -6.00 -6.60 -4.16
N LEU A 146 -5.62 -5.37 -3.81
CA LEU A 146 -4.32 -4.86 -4.22
C LEU A 146 -3.19 -5.64 -3.53
N THR A 147 -2.20 -6.00 -4.30
CA THR A 147 -0.94 -6.59 -3.80
C THR A 147 0.21 -5.57 -3.78
N SER A 148 -0.05 -4.37 -4.30
CA SER A 148 0.87 -3.25 -4.32
C SER A 148 0.08 -1.93 -4.41
N HIS A 149 0.76 -0.79 -4.46
CA HIS A 149 0.13 0.51 -4.74
C HIS A 149 -0.31 0.69 -6.21
N VAL A 150 -0.06 -0.31 -7.04
CA VAL A 150 -0.45 -0.34 -8.44
C VAL A 150 -1.39 -1.51 -8.67
N LEU A 151 -2.57 -1.24 -9.23
CA LEU A 151 -3.46 -2.27 -9.76
C LEU A 151 -3.07 -2.52 -11.21
N ASP A 152 -2.50 -3.70 -11.48
CA ASP A 152 -2.16 -4.12 -12.83
C ASP A 152 -3.42 -4.66 -13.53
N LEU A 153 -3.96 -3.88 -14.43
CA LEU A 153 -5.17 -4.24 -15.17
C LEU A 153 -4.94 -5.28 -16.26
N THR A 154 -3.69 -5.52 -16.68
CA THR A 154 -3.36 -6.53 -17.70
C THR A 154 -3.67 -7.95 -17.22
N ALA A 155 -3.65 -8.16 -15.92
CA ALA A 155 -4.00 -9.45 -15.31
C ALA A 155 -5.45 -9.89 -15.55
N PHE A 156 -6.33 -8.98 -15.99
CA PHE A 156 -7.75 -9.28 -16.25
C PHE A 156 -8.03 -9.72 -17.70
N GLY A 157 -6.99 -9.75 -18.54
CA GLY A 157 -7.12 -10.12 -19.94
C GLY A 157 -7.78 -9.05 -20.81
N GLU A 158 -7.87 -9.33 -22.11
CA GLU A 158 -8.50 -8.48 -23.10
C GLU A 158 -10.03 -8.69 -23.14
N GLY A 159 -10.77 -7.78 -23.72
CA GLY A 159 -12.21 -7.87 -23.91
C GLY A 159 -12.94 -6.55 -23.70
N ASP A 160 -14.23 -6.65 -23.36
CA ASP A 160 -15.08 -5.52 -23.04
C ASP A 160 -14.46 -4.60 -21.97
N PRO A 161 -14.85 -3.32 -21.90
CA PRO A 161 -14.28 -2.39 -20.94
C PRO A 161 -14.23 -2.94 -19.53
N LEU A 162 -13.04 -2.89 -18.94
CA LEU A 162 -12.83 -3.27 -17.55
C LEU A 162 -13.25 -2.11 -16.64
N VAL A 163 -14.13 -2.38 -15.71
CA VAL A 163 -14.53 -1.43 -14.68
C VAL A 163 -14.00 -1.89 -13.35
N VAL A 164 -13.40 -0.96 -12.60
CA VAL A 164 -12.97 -1.18 -11.23
C VAL A 164 -13.56 -0.11 -10.32
N GLN A 165 -14.03 -0.53 -9.15
CA GLN A 165 -14.67 0.36 -8.19
C GLN A 165 -14.13 0.11 -6.78
N THR A 166 -13.93 1.17 -6.02
CA THR A 166 -13.54 1.09 -4.61
C THR A 166 -14.13 2.25 -3.81
N LEU A 167 -14.06 2.14 -2.49
CA LEU A 167 -14.39 3.22 -1.57
C LEU A 167 -13.13 3.85 -1.01
N ILE A 168 -13.03 5.16 -1.14
CA ILE A 168 -11.93 5.96 -0.60
C ILE A 168 -12.46 6.81 0.54
N LYS A 169 -11.88 6.69 1.73
CA LYS A 169 -12.23 7.55 2.86
C LYS A 169 -11.31 8.76 2.92
N SER A 170 -11.92 9.95 2.88
CA SER A 170 -11.16 11.18 3.15
C SER A 170 -10.67 11.21 4.59
N PRO A 171 -9.39 11.52 4.85
CA PRO A 171 -8.88 11.64 6.21
C PRO A 171 -9.41 12.87 6.96
N ARG A 172 -10.08 13.79 6.27
CA ARG A 172 -10.63 15.02 6.86
C ARG A 172 -12.11 14.89 7.09
N ASN A 173 -12.52 15.03 8.33
CA ASN A 173 -13.92 14.89 8.75
C ASN A 173 -14.78 16.13 8.55
N LYS A 174 -14.26 17.30 8.15
CA LYS A 174 -15.04 18.54 8.10
C LYS A 174 -14.62 19.48 6.97
N GLY A 175 -15.54 19.72 6.05
CA GLY A 175 -15.70 20.97 5.30
C GLY A 175 -14.63 21.36 4.27
N ARG A 176 -13.49 20.72 4.24
CA ARG A 176 -12.47 20.97 3.21
C ARG A 176 -12.20 19.69 2.42
N PRO A 177 -12.30 19.74 1.09
CA PRO A 177 -11.91 18.62 0.25
C PRO A 177 -10.46 18.21 0.52
N TYR A 178 -10.19 16.92 0.40
CA TYR A 178 -8.83 16.39 0.48
C TYR A 178 -8.29 16.14 -0.91
N PRO A 179 -7.27 16.87 -1.37
CA PRO A 179 -6.73 16.70 -2.70
C PRO A 179 -5.98 15.38 -2.80
N VAL A 180 -6.31 14.60 -3.80
CA VAL A 180 -5.60 13.37 -4.17
C VAL A 180 -5.32 13.39 -5.66
N ARG A 181 -4.28 12.68 -6.09
CA ARG A 181 -4.02 12.43 -7.49
C ARG A 181 -4.15 10.95 -7.78
N LEU A 182 -5.08 10.63 -8.68
CA LEU A 182 -5.20 9.31 -9.27
C LEU A 182 -4.33 9.27 -10.53
N ILE A 183 -3.54 8.24 -10.69
CA ILE A 183 -2.79 7.99 -11.93
C ILE A 183 -3.41 6.76 -12.58
N VAL A 184 -3.96 6.96 -13.78
CA VAL A 184 -4.47 5.88 -14.62
C VAL A 184 -3.62 5.82 -15.86
N GLN A 185 -3.11 4.63 -16.17
CA GLN A 185 -2.28 4.37 -17.34
C GLN A 185 -2.97 3.33 -18.21
N SER A 186 -3.43 3.74 -19.39
CA SER A 186 -4.05 2.85 -20.37
C SER A 186 -3.82 3.38 -21.78
N PRO A 187 -3.57 2.52 -22.77
CA PRO A 187 -3.57 2.92 -24.17
C PRO A 187 -4.97 3.17 -24.73
N GLY A 188 -6.00 2.65 -24.06
CA GLY A 188 -7.39 2.78 -24.47
C GLY A 188 -8.13 3.92 -23.80
N GLU A 189 -9.43 3.98 -24.07
CA GLU A 189 -10.31 4.97 -23.43
C GLU A 189 -10.33 4.77 -21.91
N THR A 190 -10.33 5.86 -21.18
CA THR A 190 -10.41 5.86 -19.72
C THR A 190 -11.46 6.84 -19.24
N ARG A 191 -12.32 6.40 -18.34
CA ARG A 191 -13.29 7.23 -17.65
C ARG A 191 -13.18 7.07 -16.16
N VAL A 192 -13.31 8.17 -15.42
CA VAL A 192 -13.22 8.19 -13.96
C VAL A 192 -14.41 8.91 -13.38
N TRP A 193 -15.10 8.25 -12.46
CA TRP A 193 -16.22 8.83 -11.72
C TRP A 193 -15.89 8.91 -10.24
N LEU A 194 -16.33 9.98 -9.63
CA LEU A 194 -16.29 10.17 -8.18
C LEU A 194 -17.70 10.42 -7.67
N ASN A 195 -18.20 9.53 -6.83
CA ASN A 195 -19.57 9.62 -6.27
C ASN A 195 -20.67 9.77 -7.32
N GLY A 196 -20.55 9.10 -8.45
CA GLY A 196 -21.52 9.16 -9.55
C GLY A 196 -21.25 10.23 -10.61
N SER A 197 -20.35 11.17 -10.33
CA SER A 197 -20.04 12.26 -11.27
C SER A 197 -18.81 11.91 -12.10
N LEU A 198 -18.89 12.01 -13.42
CA LEU A 198 -17.72 11.88 -14.31
C LEU A 198 -16.76 13.05 -14.04
N VAL A 199 -15.57 12.72 -13.58
CA VAL A 199 -14.52 13.71 -13.23
C VAL A 199 -13.36 13.73 -14.21
N ASN A 200 -13.24 12.68 -15.01
CA ASN A 200 -12.26 12.63 -16.10
C ASN A 200 -12.70 11.68 -17.20
N HIS A 201 -12.45 12.09 -18.45
CA HIS A 201 -12.58 11.25 -19.64
C HIS A 201 -11.36 11.46 -20.53
N HIS A 202 -10.73 10.35 -20.90
CA HIS A 202 -9.64 10.34 -21.88
C HIS A 202 -10.01 9.36 -23.00
N PRO A 203 -10.02 9.78 -24.26
CA PRO A 203 -10.55 8.97 -25.37
C PRO A 203 -9.62 7.85 -25.84
N GLY A 204 -8.43 7.72 -25.28
CA GLY A 204 -7.37 6.84 -25.77
C GLY A 204 -6.32 7.61 -26.59
N ASP A 205 -5.54 6.91 -27.36
CA ASP A 205 -4.41 7.48 -28.14
C ASP A 205 -3.18 7.92 -27.32
N TRP A 206 -2.87 7.15 -26.31
CA TRP A 206 -1.68 7.41 -25.50
C TRP A 206 -0.43 6.81 -26.14
N HIS A 207 0.42 7.68 -26.59
CA HIS A 207 1.83 7.32 -26.73
C HIS A 207 2.44 7.32 -25.35
N VAL A 208 2.79 6.13 -24.87
CA VAL A 208 3.37 5.82 -23.56
C VAL A 208 4.07 7.03 -22.92
N PRO A 209 3.45 7.76 -22.00
CA PRO A 209 4.16 8.79 -21.28
C PRO A 209 4.89 8.13 -20.13
N ALA A 210 6.13 8.53 -19.93
CA ALA A 210 6.81 8.20 -18.71
C ALA A 210 5.96 8.65 -17.52
N ILE A 211 5.79 7.79 -16.53
CA ILE A 211 5.02 7.99 -15.28
C ILE A 211 5.30 9.36 -14.62
N HIS A 212 6.43 9.97 -14.93
CA HIS A 212 6.88 11.24 -14.40
C HIS A 212 6.39 12.48 -15.16
N ARG A 213 5.68 12.34 -16.27
CA ARG A 213 5.12 13.47 -17.04
C ARG A 213 3.61 13.58 -16.81
N ALA A 214 3.26 13.88 -15.60
CA ALA A 214 1.97 13.70 -14.97
C ALA A 214 0.78 14.50 -15.54
N ARG A 215 0.94 15.37 -16.51
CA ARG A 215 -0.20 16.20 -16.97
C ARG A 215 -1.25 15.46 -17.79
N HIS A 216 -0.92 14.30 -18.33
CA HIS A 216 -1.83 13.55 -19.20
C HIS A 216 -2.32 12.23 -18.60
N THR A 217 -1.74 11.76 -17.48
CA THR A 217 -2.09 10.51 -16.82
C THR A 217 -2.66 10.70 -15.42
N GLY A 218 -2.63 11.92 -14.90
CA GLY A 218 -3.08 12.23 -13.54
C GLY A 218 -4.43 12.92 -13.54
N VAL A 219 -5.34 12.40 -12.74
CA VAL A 219 -6.63 13.03 -12.43
C VAL A 219 -6.52 13.60 -11.02
N ASP A 220 -6.60 14.92 -10.91
CA ASP A 220 -6.66 15.58 -9.61
C ASP A 220 -8.10 15.52 -9.11
N LEU A 221 -8.29 14.93 -7.93
CA LEU A 221 -9.58 14.73 -7.30
C LEU A 221 -9.62 15.46 -5.97
N ASP A 222 -10.74 16.13 -5.71
CA ASP A 222 -11.05 16.70 -4.41
C ASP A 222 -12.04 15.80 -3.69
N LEU A 223 -11.53 14.97 -2.76
CA LEU A 223 -12.37 14.05 -2.01
C LEU A 223 -13.19 14.79 -0.96
N PRO A 224 -14.52 14.78 -1.04
CA PRO A 224 -15.38 15.23 0.05
C PRO A 224 -15.09 14.46 1.35
N GLY A 225 -15.50 15.03 2.49
CA GLY A 225 -15.38 14.33 3.77
C GLY A 225 -16.22 13.05 3.80
N GLY A 226 -15.68 12.01 4.44
CA GLY A 226 -16.36 10.70 4.53
C GLY A 226 -15.92 9.70 3.46
N SER A 227 -16.76 8.74 3.17
CA SER A 227 -16.51 7.70 2.17
C SER A 227 -16.88 8.19 0.77
N ASN A 228 -15.97 8.01 -0.17
CA ASN A 228 -16.13 8.40 -1.56
C ASN A 228 -16.03 7.16 -2.44
N ARG A 229 -16.97 6.98 -3.34
CA ARG A 229 -16.92 5.92 -4.34
C ARG A 229 -16.10 6.41 -5.54
N LEU A 230 -15.04 5.70 -5.84
CA LEU A 230 -14.20 5.89 -7.02
C LEU A 230 -14.45 4.74 -7.99
N THR A 231 -14.83 5.07 -9.21
CA THR A 231 -15.01 4.12 -10.30
C THR A 231 -14.14 4.51 -11.47
N VAL A 232 -13.44 3.55 -12.03
CA VAL A 232 -12.57 3.74 -13.20
C VAL A 232 -12.93 2.68 -14.23
N ALA A 233 -13.21 3.11 -15.46
CA ALA A 233 -13.36 2.20 -16.59
C ALA A 233 -12.22 2.40 -17.59
N VAL A 234 -11.77 1.30 -18.16
CA VAL A 234 -10.69 1.25 -19.14
C VAL A 234 -11.09 0.30 -20.26
N SER A 235 -10.97 0.74 -21.51
CA SER A 235 -11.22 -0.09 -22.70
C SER A 235 -9.94 -0.38 -23.48
#